data_905f1423173910769eb77c3256d98548
#
_entry.id   905f1423173910769eb77c3256d98548
#
_cell.length_a   1.000
_cell.length_b   1.000
_cell.length_c   1.000
_cell.angle_alpha   90.00
_cell.angle_beta   90.00
_cell.angle_gamma   90.00
#
_symmetry.space_group_name_H-M   'P 1'
#
loop_
_entity.id
_entity.type
_entity.pdbx_description
1 polymer ?
#
loop_
_entity_poly.entity_id
_entity_poly.type
_entity_poly.pdbx_seq_one_letter_code
_entity_poly.pdbx_strand_id
1 'polypeptide(L)'
;MYSDLSKYFADVKDKSAHDVCEFIGGKVKQNDFKNCCAVRMSYAFNKAGIKIPFTENKTVSGEGKKDWYIYRVKDFKAFLNSKNYKKYTTKQNSLDDFDNKTGVIVFDVDWEDATGHVDLFNGKSVEGSDYTSQSKSITLYEIN
;
A
#
# COMPACT_ATOMS: atom_id res chain seq x y z
N MET A 1 14.15 5.65 6.07
CA MET A 1 13.22 5.49 4.91
C MET A 1 11.80 5.23 5.33
N TYR A 2 11.53 4.38 6.33
CA TYR A 2 10.17 4.18 6.81
C TYR A 2 9.51 5.50 7.24
N SER A 3 10.25 6.36 7.92
CA SER A 3 9.73 7.64 8.39
C SER A 3 9.23 8.52 7.23
N ASP A 4 9.90 8.46 6.08
CA ASP A 4 9.45 9.20 4.90
C ASP A 4 8.14 8.63 4.35
N LEU A 5 8.02 7.31 4.29
CA LEU A 5 6.78 6.65 3.87
C LEU A 5 5.63 7.04 4.78
N SER A 6 5.85 6.95 6.09
CA SER A 6 4.83 7.29 7.11
C SER A 6 4.40 8.75 6.99
N LYS A 7 5.37 9.65 6.79
CA LYS A 7 5.11 11.08 6.63
C LYS A 7 4.16 11.36 5.46
N TYR A 8 4.44 10.78 4.30
CA TYR A 8 3.62 11.03 3.12
C TYR A 8 2.33 10.20 3.11
N PHE A 9 2.34 9.02 3.73
CA PHE A 9 1.12 8.24 3.89
C PHE A 9 0.09 9.01 4.73
N ALA A 10 0.55 9.82 5.68
CA ALA A 10 -0.34 10.65 6.50
C ALA A 10 -1.17 11.63 5.66
N ASP A 11 -0.68 12.02 4.47
CA ASP A 11 -1.42 12.92 3.58
C ASP A 11 -2.69 12.27 3.02
N VAL A 12 -2.75 10.94 2.95
CA VAL A 12 -3.81 10.21 2.26
C VAL A 12 -4.53 9.18 3.10
N LYS A 13 -3.96 8.74 4.22
CA LYS A 13 -4.50 7.58 4.96
C LYS A 13 -5.91 7.80 5.51
N ASP A 14 -6.25 9.03 5.86
CA ASP A 14 -7.56 9.35 6.46
C ASP A 14 -8.56 9.93 5.46
N LYS A 15 -8.17 10.08 4.19
CA LYS A 15 -9.08 10.52 3.14
C LYS A 15 -9.94 9.36 2.66
N SER A 16 -11.19 9.64 2.28
CA SER A 16 -12.02 8.64 1.61
C SER A 16 -11.39 8.24 0.27
N ALA A 17 -11.84 7.13 -0.32
CA ALA A 17 -11.35 6.72 -1.63
C ALA A 17 -11.58 7.82 -2.68
N HIS A 18 -12.77 8.42 -2.69
CA HIS A 18 -13.07 9.52 -3.61
C HIS A 18 -12.12 10.69 -3.42
N ASP A 19 -11.88 11.09 -2.17
CA ASP A 19 -11.03 12.24 -1.85
C ASP A 19 -9.57 11.97 -2.21
N VAL A 20 -9.08 10.75 -2.05
CA VAL A 20 -7.72 10.37 -2.48
C VAL A 20 -7.59 10.55 -3.99
N CYS A 21 -8.57 10.06 -4.75
CA CYS A 21 -8.55 10.18 -6.21
C CYS A 21 -8.57 11.64 -6.66
N GLU A 22 -9.40 12.46 -6.03
CA GLU A 22 -9.44 13.90 -6.30
C GLU A 22 -8.11 14.58 -5.98
N PHE A 23 -7.51 14.22 -4.84
CA PHE A 23 -6.25 14.78 -4.38
C PHE A 23 -5.09 14.49 -5.35
N ILE A 24 -5.02 13.26 -5.87
CA ILE A 24 -3.95 12.83 -6.78
C ILE A 24 -4.18 13.37 -8.20
N GLY A 25 -5.44 13.40 -8.65
CA GLY A 25 -5.77 13.95 -9.96
C GLY A 25 -5.47 13.01 -11.13
N GLY A 26 -5.45 13.56 -12.32
CA GLY A 26 -5.11 12.84 -13.54
C GLY A 26 -5.99 11.62 -13.80
N LYS A 27 -5.40 10.54 -14.27
CA LYS A 27 -6.12 9.29 -14.55
C LYS A 27 -6.63 8.62 -13.27
N VAL A 28 -5.97 8.84 -12.14
CA VAL A 28 -6.46 8.36 -10.85
C VAL A 28 -7.83 8.97 -10.56
N LYS A 29 -7.97 10.29 -10.71
CA LYS A 29 -9.23 10.99 -10.53
C LYS A 29 -10.30 10.49 -11.50
N GLN A 30 -9.94 10.32 -12.77
CA GLN A 30 -10.87 9.87 -13.81
C GLN A 30 -11.43 8.48 -13.51
N ASN A 31 -10.61 7.58 -12.99
CA ASN A 31 -11.04 6.22 -12.65
C ASN A 31 -11.88 6.16 -11.38
N ASP A 32 -11.68 7.08 -10.44
CA ASP A 32 -12.42 7.16 -9.19
C ASP A 32 -12.54 5.79 -8.50
N PHE A 33 -11.38 5.22 -8.19
CA PHE A 33 -11.29 3.88 -7.62
C PHE A 33 -12.05 3.76 -6.31
N LYS A 34 -12.76 2.67 -6.11
CA LYS A 34 -13.51 2.39 -4.89
C LYS A 34 -12.61 1.89 -3.76
N ASN A 35 -11.57 1.13 -4.11
CA ASN A 35 -10.56 0.65 -3.17
C ASN A 35 -9.24 1.32 -3.52
N CYS A 36 -8.74 2.18 -2.62
CA CYS A 36 -7.55 3.00 -2.87
C CYS A 36 -6.35 2.62 -2.02
N CYS A 37 -6.34 1.45 -1.37
CA CYS A 37 -5.21 1.10 -0.51
C CYS A 37 -3.88 1.03 -1.30
N ALA A 38 -3.88 0.43 -2.48
CA ALA A 38 -2.68 0.40 -3.33
C ALA A 38 -2.33 1.78 -3.88
N VAL A 39 -3.34 2.58 -4.22
CA VAL A 39 -3.15 3.96 -4.71
C VAL A 39 -2.52 4.82 -3.61
N ARG A 40 -3.02 4.73 -2.37
CA ARG A 40 -2.44 5.49 -1.24
C ARG A 40 -0.98 5.11 -1.02
N MET A 41 -0.67 3.82 -1.09
CA MET A 41 0.71 3.36 -0.90
C MET A 41 1.60 3.81 -2.04
N SER A 42 1.09 3.80 -3.28
CA SER A 42 1.83 4.31 -4.44
C SER A 42 2.18 5.79 -4.26
N TYR A 43 1.24 6.57 -3.73
CA TYR A 43 1.49 7.98 -3.43
C TYR A 43 2.65 8.13 -2.44
N ALA A 44 2.59 7.39 -1.33
CA ALA A 44 3.64 7.47 -0.30
C ALA A 44 5.01 7.09 -0.88
N PHE A 45 5.07 6.01 -1.66
CA PHE A 45 6.33 5.57 -2.29
C PHE A 45 6.88 6.62 -3.25
N ASN A 46 6.04 7.13 -4.15
CA ASN A 46 6.48 8.15 -5.11
C ASN A 46 7.03 9.39 -4.40
N LYS A 47 6.33 9.86 -3.38
CA LYS A 47 6.75 11.04 -2.61
C LYS A 47 8.04 10.79 -1.83
N ALA A 48 8.23 9.58 -1.34
CA ALA A 48 9.44 9.21 -0.60
C ALA A 48 10.64 8.94 -1.53
N GLY A 49 10.47 9.07 -2.85
CA GLY A 49 11.55 8.87 -3.80
C GLY A 49 11.69 7.45 -4.31
N ILE A 50 10.81 6.53 -3.93
CA ILE A 50 10.78 5.17 -4.46
C ILE A 50 9.73 5.15 -5.56
N LYS A 51 10.14 5.53 -6.77
CA LYS A 51 9.20 5.72 -7.87
C LYS A 51 8.56 4.41 -8.31
N ILE A 52 7.23 4.46 -8.47
CA ILE A 52 6.47 3.35 -9.05
C ILE A 52 6.71 3.36 -10.56
N PRO A 53 7.17 2.25 -11.14
CA PRO A 53 7.40 2.20 -12.60
C PRO A 53 6.09 2.05 -13.36
N PHE A 54 6.06 2.60 -14.56
CA PHE A 54 4.95 2.33 -15.47
C PHE A 54 4.86 0.83 -15.73
N THR A 55 3.66 0.27 -15.59
CA THR A 55 3.40 -1.13 -15.92
C THR A 55 2.04 -1.19 -16.61
N GLU A 56 2.03 -1.66 -17.85
CA GLU A 56 0.81 -1.71 -18.66
C GLU A 56 -0.29 -2.50 -17.95
N ASN A 57 -1.49 -1.95 -17.93
CA ASN A 57 -2.69 -2.55 -17.30
C ASN A 57 -2.61 -2.69 -15.78
N LYS A 58 -1.57 -2.12 -15.15
CA LYS A 58 -1.38 -2.22 -13.68
C LYS A 58 -1.19 -0.85 -13.03
N THR A 59 -0.90 0.18 -13.83
CA THR A 59 -0.69 1.54 -13.32
C THR A 59 -1.47 2.55 -14.12
N VAL A 60 -1.83 3.65 -13.46
CA VAL A 60 -2.40 4.84 -14.10
C VAL A 60 -1.64 6.05 -13.62
N SER A 61 -1.67 7.12 -14.42
CA SER A 61 -0.93 8.34 -14.10
C SER A 61 -1.74 9.26 -13.19
N GLY A 62 -1.03 10.07 -12.42
CA GLY A 62 -1.60 11.16 -11.65
C GLY A 62 -1.65 12.46 -12.45
N GLU A 63 -1.82 13.58 -11.75
CA GLU A 63 -1.88 14.90 -12.37
C GLU A 63 -0.60 15.21 -13.15
N GLY A 64 -0.76 15.71 -14.37
CA GLY A 64 0.37 16.07 -15.22
C GLY A 64 1.15 14.90 -15.76
N LYS A 65 0.65 13.68 -15.61
CA LYS A 65 1.29 12.43 -16.07
C LYS A 65 2.69 12.23 -15.50
N LYS A 66 2.94 12.74 -14.29
CA LYS A 66 4.28 12.72 -13.69
C LYS A 66 4.62 11.47 -12.92
N ASP A 67 3.64 10.90 -12.25
CA ASP A 67 3.84 9.72 -11.39
C ASP A 67 2.88 8.63 -11.80
N TRP A 68 3.28 7.38 -11.50
CA TRP A 68 2.47 6.21 -11.76
C TRP A 68 1.93 5.64 -10.44
N TYR A 69 0.72 5.11 -10.48
CA TYR A 69 0.02 4.61 -9.30
C TYR A 69 -0.50 3.21 -9.58
N ILE A 70 -0.08 2.25 -8.77
CA ILE A 70 -0.61 0.89 -8.80
C ILE A 70 -1.97 0.94 -8.10
N TYR A 71 -2.97 0.29 -8.67
CA TYR A 71 -4.33 0.37 -8.14
C TYR A 71 -4.90 -0.97 -7.66
N ARG A 72 -4.14 -2.07 -7.76
CA ARG A 72 -4.56 -3.38 -7.21
C ARG A 72 -3.52 -3.87 -6.20
N VAL A 73 -4.01 -4.46 -5.08
CA VAL A 73 -3.12 -4.97 -4.03
C VAL A 73 -2.17 -6.04 -4.57
N LYS A 74 -2.67 -6.96 -5.40
CA LYS A 74 -1.83 -8.01 -5.97
C LYS A 74 -0.65 -7.45 -6.77
N ASP A 75 -0.88 -6.36 -7.49
CA ASP A 75 0.15 -5.74 -8.31
C ASP A 75 1.13 -4.96 -7.43
N PHE A 76 0.65 -4.37 -6.34
CA PHE A 76 1.55 -3.71 -5.37
C PHE A 76 2.44 -4.74 -4.67
N LYS A 77 1.87 -5.89 -4.32
CA LYS A 77 2.64 -6.98 -3.73
C LYS A 77 3.74 -7.46 -4.69
N ALA A 78 3.43 -7.58 -5.98
CA ALA A 78 4.43 -7.93 -7.00
C ALA A 78 5.54 -6.89 -7.07
N PHE A 79 5.18 -5.61 -7.00
CA PHE A 79 6.17 -4.53 -6.97
C PHE A 79 7.09 -4.65 -5.74
N LEU A 80 6.51 -4.88 -4.55
CA LEU A 80 7.30 -5.08 -3.33
C LEU A 80 8.25 -6.27 -3.46
N ASN A 81 7.78 -7.37 -4.04
CA ASN A 81 8.62 -8.55 -4.25
C ASN A 81 9.80 -8.27 -5.19
N SER A 82 9.65 -7.32 -6.12
CA SER A 82 10.72 -6.95 -7.05
C SER A 82 11.82 -6.11 -6.39
N LYS A 83 11.57 -5.57 -5.20
CA LYS A 83 12.49 -4.64 -4.53
C LYS A 83 13.47 -5.32 -3.59
N ASN A 84 13.40 -6.64 -3.41
CA ASN A 84 14.31 -7.41 -2.56
C ASN A 84 14.30 -7.00 -1.08
N TYR A 85 13.17 -6.48 -0.59
CA TYR A 85 13.03 -6.22 0.83
C TYR A 85 13.04 -7.54 1.60
N LYS A 86 13.60 -7.53 2.81
CA LYS A 86 13.48 -8.66 3.71
C LYS A 86 12.01 -8.82 4.09
N LYS A 87 11.47 -10.04 3.97
CA LYS A 87 10.05 -10.25 4.24
C LYS A 87 9.82 -11.37 5.23
N TYR A 88 8.74 -11.23 5.98
CA TYR A 88 8.29 -12.18 6.99
C TYR A 88 6.82 -12.48 6.70
N THR A 89 6.45 -13.75 6.74
CA THR A 89 5.07 -14.16 6.48
C THR A 89 4.56 -15.02 7.63
N THR A 90 3.32 -14.77 8.05
CA THR A 90 2.65 -15.62 9.03
C THR A 90 1.26 -15.99 8.50
N LYS A 91 0.80 -17.20 8.86
CA LYS A 91 -0.57 -17.66 8.60
C LYS A 91 -1.44 -17.55 9.86
N GLN A 92 -0.88 -17.03 10.94
CA GLN A 92 -1.60 -16.83 12.18
C GLN A 92 -2.25 -15.45 12.17
N ASN A 93 -3.37 -15.31 12.87
CA ASN A 93 -4.06 -14.04 12.99
C ASN A 93 -3.45 -13.21 14.13
N SER A 94 -2.17 -12.88 13.95
CA SER A 94 -1.37 -12.17 14.97
C SER A 94 -0.25 -11.41 14.28
N LEU A 95 0.12 -10.26 14.84
CA LEU A 95 1.24 -9.44 14.39
C LEU A 95 2.49 -9.61 15.28
N ASP A 96 2.46 -10.56 16.22
CA ASP A 96 3.54 -10.74 17.20
C ASP A 96 4.90 -10.97 16.54
N ASP A 97 4.93 -11.72 15.43
CA ASP A 97 6.17 -12.01 14.70
C ASP A 97 6.82 -10.77 14.10
N PHE A 98 6.07 -9.69 13.97
CA PHE A 98 6.54 -8.45 13.36
C PHE A 98 6.90 -7.37 14.36
N ASP A 99 6.83 -7.67 15.65
CA ASP A 99 7.10 -6.68 16.69
C ASP A 99 8.45 -6.00 16.50
N ASN A 100 8.47 -4.69 16.59
CA ASN A 100 9.64 -3.82 16.41
C ASN A 100 10.22 -3.82 14.98
N LYS A 101 9.50 -4.35 14.00
CA LYS A 101 9.91 -4.30 12.59
C LYS A 101 8.98 -3.35 11.85
N THR A 102 9.55 -2.33 11.20
CA THR A 102 8.75 -1.36 10.43
C THR A 102 8.74 -1.74 8.96
N GLY A 103 7.67 -1.38 8.26
CA GLY A 103 7.62 -1.62 6.83
C GLY A 103 6.21 -1.59 6.27
N VAL A 104 6.06 -2.22 5.10
CA VAL A 104 4.77 -2.35 4.41
C VAL A 104 4.19 -3.71 4.76
N ILE A 105 2.95 -3.70 5.25
CA ILE A 105 2.24 -4.92 5.62
C ILE A 105 1.17 -5.21 4.56
N VAL A 106 1.08 -6.47 4.14
CA VAL A 106 0.09 -6.92 3.17
C VAL A 106 -0.76 -7.99 3.83
N PHE A 107 -2.07 -7.72 3.90
CA PHE A 107 -3.06 -8.65 4.42
C PHE A 107 -3.68 -9.40 3.24
N ASP A 108 -3.58 -10.71 3.24
CA ASP A 108 -4.17 -11.57 2.22
C ASP A 108 -5.54 -12.02 2.72
N VAL A 109 -6.60 -11.48 2.14
CA VAL A 109 -7.98 -11.68 2.59
C VAL A 109 -8.83 -12.09 1.40
N ASP A 110 -9.75 -13.02 1.60
CA ASP A 110 -10.67 -13.46 0.55
C ASP A 110 -11.92 -12.58 0.51
N TRP A 111 -11.80 -11.42 -0.12
CA TRP A 111 -12.94 -10.55 -0.39
C TRP A 111 -13.39 -10.70 -1.84
N GLU A 112 -14.67 -10.46 -2.09
CA GLU A 112 -15.21 -10.54 -3.46
C GLU A 112 -14.59 -9.51 -4.40
N ASP A 113 -14.37 -8.28 -3.91
CA ASP A 113 -13.93 -7.16 -4.74
C ASP A 113 -12.43 -6.88 -4.67
N ALA A 114 -11.74 -7.50 -3.72
CA ALA A 114 -10.32 -7.27 -3.52
C ALA A 114 -9.69 -8.50 -2.86
N THR A 115 -8.42 -8.75 -3.19
CA THR A 115 -7.70 -9.91 -2.65
C THR A 115 -6.99 -9.60 -1.34
N GLY A 116 -7.06 -8.35 -0.86
CA GLY A 116 -6.42 -8.00 0.39
C GLY A 116 -6.28 -6.49 0.60
N HIS A 117 -5.38 -6.16 1.51
CA HIS A 117 -5.13 -4.77 1.92
C HIS A 117 -3.63 -4.57 2.09
N VAL A 118 -3.14 -3.40 1.68
CA VAL A 118 -1.75 -2.98 1.90
C VAL A 118 -1.74 -1.74 2.77
N ASP A 119 -0.82 -1.70 3.74
CA ASP A 119 -0.76 -0.63 4.72
C ASP A 119 0.66 -0.48 5.24
N LEU A 120 0.89 0.46 6.14
CA LEU A 120 2.16 0.61 6.84
C LEU A 120 2.06 0.03 8.26
N PHE A 121 3.15 -0.55 8.71
CA PHE A 121 3.26 -1.10 10.06
C PHE A 121 4.44 -0.41 10.75
N ASN A 122 4.17 0.22 11.90
CA ASN A 122 5.15 1.05 12.60
C ASN A 122 5.97 0.29 13.65
N GLY A 123 5.89 -1.03 13.65
CA GLY A 123 6.56 -1.87 14.62
C GLY A 123 5.69 -2.23 15.81
N LYS A 124 4.54 -1.59 15.95
CA LYS A 124 3.59 -1.83 17.04
C LYS A 124 2.16 -2.00 16.52
N SER A 125 1.76 -1.22 15.54
CA SER A 125 0.39 -1.24 15.02
C SER A 125 0.38 -0.89 13.54
N VAL A 126 -0.73 -1.22 12.89
CA VAL A 126 -1.02 -0.84 11.51
C VAL A 126 -1.43 0.63 11.50
N GLU A 127 -0.85 1.43 10.61
CA GLU A 127 -1.11 2.87 10.59
C GLU A 127 -2.50 3.22 10.08
N GLY A 128 -3.01 2.47 9.11
CA GLY A 128 -4.35 2.67 8.57
C GLY A 128 -5.34 1.66 9.15
N SER A 129 -5.78 0.71 8.33
CA SER A 129 -6.80 -0.27 8.72
C SER A 129 -6.18 -1.63 8.99
N ASP A 130 -6.54 -2.22 10.13
CA ASP A 130 -6.00 -3.50 10.58
C ASP A 130 -6.97 -4.64 10.25
N TYR A 131 -6.52 -5.57 9.41
CA TYR A 131 -7.30 -6.74 9.00
C TYR A 131 -6.68 -8.04 9.52
N THR A 132 -5.93 -7.96 10.62
CA THR A 132 -5.25 -9.13 11.21
C THR A 132 -6.19 -10.30 11.43
N SER A 133 -7.37 -10.06 12.01
CA SER A 133 -8.30 -11.15 12.36
C SER A 133 -8.97 -11.80 11.16
N GLN A 134 -8.98 -11.13 10.00
CA GLN A 134 -9.69 -11.58 8.79
C GLN A 134 -8.74 -12.19 7.76
N SER A 135 -7.44 -12.12 7.99
CA SER A 135 -6.44 -12.50 6.99
C SER A 135 -6.13 -13.99 7.05
N LYS A 136 -6.00 -14.61 5.88
CA LYS A 136 -5.52 -15.97 5.77
C LYS A 136 -3.99 -16.04 5.79
N SER A 137 -3.31 -14.94 5.43
CA SER A 137 -1.88 -14.77 5.62
C SER A 137 -1.53 -13.28 5.68
N ILE A 138 -0.42 -12.96 6.33
CA ILE A 138 0.04 -11.60 6.51
C ILE A 138 1.54 -11.57 6.20
N THR A 139 1.97 -10.63 5.36
CA THR A 139 3.38 -10.49 5.00
C THR A 139 3.84 -9.08 5.33
N LEU A 140 4.97 -8.97 6.02
CA LEU A 140 5.65 -7.70 6.26
C LEU A 140 6.88 -7.62 5.38
N TYR A 141 7.00 -6.53 4.64
CA TYR A 141 8.18 -6.16 3.87
C TYR A 141 8.93 -5.12 4.69
N GLU A 142 10.06 -5.52 5.27
CA GLU A 142 10.77 -4.67 6.22
C GLU A 142 11.45 -3.49 5.52
N ILE A 143 11.17 -2.29 6.02
CA ILE A 143 11.78 -1.03 5.55
C ILE A 143 12.11 -0.23 6.80
N ASN A 144 13.38 0.02 7.01
CA ASN A 144 13.84 0.74 8.20
C ASN A 144 13.83 2.26 8.04
#